data_37c5edfaad894427587abeab096a6fe0
#
_entry.id   37c5edfaad894427587abeab096a6fe0
#
_cell.length_a   1.000
_cell.length_b   1.000
_cell.length_c   1.000
_cell.angle_alpha   90.00
_cell.angle_beta   90.00
_cell.angle_gamma   90.00
#
_symmetry.space_group_name_H-M   'P 1'
#
loop_
_entity.id
_entity.type
_entity.pdbx_description
1 polymer ?
#
loop_
_entity_poly.entity_id
_entity_poly.type
_entity_poly.pdbx_seq_one_letter_code
_entity_poly.pdbx_strand_id
1 'polypeptide(L)'
;MLDLACGSGRHLRWLATRGLRVTGVDRDAQALQGLKDVQTPAGPAELLLADIENGPWPLHGRQFDAVVVTNYLWRPLLPTVLASVAPAGLLIYETFASGHARYGRPSRPDFLLQPGELLQAAQGLRVLAYEDGYLDHPPRLVQRICARREPRPATETHDPYPPLPLAPSGEADGRPPV
;
A
#
# COMPACT_ATOMS: atom_id res chain seq x y z
N MET A 1 8.93 -5.68 -2.31
CA MET A 1 7.70 -4.87 -2.10
C MET A 1 7.20 -4.38 -3.45
N LEU A 2 5.90 -4.14 -3.58
CA LEU A 2 5.27 -3.53 -4.76
C LEU A 2 4.85 -2.10 -4.42
N ASP A 3 5.21 -1.12 -5.27
CA ASP A 3 4.66 0.25 -5.29
C ASP A 3 3.81 0.36 -6.56
N LEU A 4 2.48 0.32 -6.39
CA LEU A 4 1.52 0.27 -7.49
C LEU A 4 1.02 1.66 -7.85
N ALA A 5 1.00 1.99 -9.15
CA ALA A 5 0.80 3.35 -9.65
C ALA A 5 1.80 4.32 -9.00
N CYS A 6 3.09 3.96 -9.09
CA CYS A 6 4.16 4.59 -8.31
C CYS A 6 4.48 6.02 -8.74
N GLY A 7 4.00 6.48 -9.91
CA GLY A 7 4.26 7.80 -10.44
C GLY A 7 5.76 8.15 -10.45
N SER A 8 6.12 9.31 -9.91
CA SER A 8 7.52 9.75 -9.76
C SER A 8 8.31 8.99 -8.69
N GLY A 9 7.72 7.97 -8.06
CA GLY A 9 8.41 7.04 -7.18
C GLY A 9 8.75 7.56 -5.80
N ARG A 10 7.93 8.43 -5.22
CA ARG A 10 8.16 8.94 -3.85
C ARG A 10 8.31 7.81 -2.84
N HIS A 11 7.41 6.83 -2.85
CA HIS A 11 7.47 5.69 -1.94
C HIS A 11 8.52 4.68 -2.37
N LEU A 12 8.63 4.40 -3.67
CA LEU A 12 9.64 3.51 -4.24
C LEU A 12 11.06 3.92 -3.81
N ARG A 13 11.43 5.20 -3.96
CA ARG A 13 12.74 5.73 -3.54
C ARG A 13 12.93 5.57 -2.03
N TRP A 14 11.93 5.93 -1.23
CA TRP A 14 12.01 5.82 0.22
C TRP A 14 12.18 4.37 0.68
N LEU A 15 11.45 3.43 0.09
CA LEU A 15 11.56 2.00 0.39
C LEU A 15 12.94 1.45 0.00
N ALA A 16 13.48 1.87 -1.14
CA ALA A 16 14.82 1.49 -1.59
C ALA A 16 15.91 1.99 -0.61
N THR A 17 15.80 3.23 -0.08
CA THR A 17 16.75 3.74 0.93
C THR A 17 16.70 2.97 2.25
N ARG A 18 15.62 2.22 2.51
CA ARG A 18 15.48 1.31 3.66
C ARG A 18 16.02 -0.09 3.39
N GLY A 19 16.70 -0.28 2.29
CA GLY A 19 17.29 -1.58 1.93
C GLY A 19 16.29 -2.61 1.42
N LEU A 20 15.12 -2.18 0.95
CA LEU A 20 14.08 -3.08 0.46
C LEU A 20 14.18 -3.27 -1.05
N ARG A 21 13.92 -4.50 -1.53
CA ARG A 21 13.71 -4.75 -2.96
C ARG A 21 12.33 -4.22 -3.35
N VAL A 22 12.29 -3.36 -4.36
CA VAL A 22 11.06 -2.70 -4.79
C VAL A 22 10.81 -2.91 -6.27
N THR A 23 9.56 -3.24 -6.58
CA THR A 23 9.00 -3.25 -7.93
C THR A 23 8.03 -2.10 -8.04
N GLY A 24 8.22 -1.22 -9.01
CA GLY A 24 7.31 -0.11 -9.34
C GLY A 24 6.52 -0.43 -10.61
N VAL A 25 5.23 -0.13 -10.61
CA VAL A 25 4.36 -0.24 -11.79
C VAL A 25 3.69 1.11 -12.03
N ASP A 26 3.79 1.63 -13.24
CA ASP A 26 3.06 2.82 -13.66
C ASP A 26 2.82 2.81 -15.18
N ARG A 27 1.84 3.58 -15.63
CA ARG A 27 1.58 3.79 -17.06
C ARG A 27 2.36 4.96 -17.66
N ASP A 28 2.96 5.82 -16.82
CA ASP A 28 3.73 6.96 -17.25
C ASP A 28 5.20 6.60 -17.48
N ALA A 29 5.56 6.44 -18.75
CA ALA A 29 6.93 6.11 -19.16
C ALA A 29 7.94 7.18 -18.73
N GLN A 30 7.56 8.46 -18.70
CA GLN A 30 8.45 9.55 -18.31
C GLN A 30 8.73 9.51 -16.81
N ALA A 31 7.70 9.24 -15.99
CA ALA A 31 7.85 9.07 -14.56
C ALA A 31 8.80 7.89 -14.25
N LEU A 32 8.60 6.73 -14.90
CA LEU A 32 9.47 5.56 -14.73
C LEU A 32 10.90 5.81 -15.22
N GLN A 33 11.09 6.58 -16.29
CA GLN A 33 12.42 6.95 -16.75
C GLN A 33 13.21 7.69 -15.67
N GLY A 34 12.56 8.53 -14.88
CA GLY A 34 13.15 9.25 -13.75
C GLY A 34 13.53 8.35 -12.57
N LEU A 35 13.19 7.05 -12.59
CA LEU A 35 13.45 6.10 -11.50
C LEU A 35 14.57 5.09 -11.82
N LYS A 36 15.16 5.14 -13.00
CA LYS A 36 16.19 4.17 -13.43
C LYS A 36 17.47 4.21 -12.59
N ASP A 37 17.70 5.28 -11.86
CA ASP A 37 18.84 5.46 -10.95
C ASP A 37 18.62 4.81 -9.58
N VAL A 38 17.40 4.37 -9.27
CA VAL A 38 17.08 3.82 -7.94
C VAL A 38 17.70 2.44 -7.78
N GLN A 39 18.57 2.33 -6.77
CA GLN A 39 19.24 1.09 -6.41
C GLN A 39 18.60 0.45 -5.17
N THR A 40 18.55 -0.86 -5.17
CA THR A 40 18.14 -1.71 -4.05
C THR A 40 19.27 -2.69 -3.71
N PRO A 41 19.24 -3.40 -2.58
CA PRO A 41 20.26 -4.42 -2.26
C PRO A 41 20.40 -5.53 -3.30
N ALA A 42 19.40 -5.74 -4.14
CA ALA A 42 19.40 -6.76 -5.19
C ALA A 42 19.74 -6.20 -6.58
N GLY A 43 20.19 -4.95 -6.66
CA GLY A 43 20.45 -4.23 -7.92
C GLY A 43 19.40 -3.13 -8.18
N PRO A 44 19.27 -2.68 -9.44
CA PRO A 44 18.28 -1.65 -9.79
C PRO A 44 16.85 -2.03 -9.37
N ALA A 45 16.04 -1.05 -9.01
CA ALA A 45 14.61 -1.26 -8.81
C ALA A 45 13.97 -1.82 -10.08
N GLU A 46 13.10 -2.79 -9.93
CA GLU A 46 12.32 -3.31 -11.05
C GLU A 46 11.21 -2.32 -11.43
N LEU A 47 11.20 -1.84 -12.67
CA LEU A 47 10.23 -0.86 -13.15
C LEU A 47 9.44 -1.46 -14.32
N LEU A 48 8.12 -1.48 -14.20
CA LEU A 48 7.22 -2.03 -15.19
C LEU A 48 6.31 -0.94 -15.75
N LEU A 49 6.44 -0.68 -17.04
CA LEU A 49 5.53 0.18 -17.78
C LEU A 49 4.27 -0.62 -18.14
N ALA A 50 3.14 -0.30 -17.50
CA ALA A 50 1.87 -0.99 -17.77
C ALA A 50 0.66 -0.09 -17.50
N ASP A 51 -0.32 -0.14 -18.38
CA ASP A 51 -1.67 0.36 -18.13
C ASP A 51 -2.47 -0.76 -17.44
N ILE A 52 -2.55 -0.69 -16.10
CA ILE A 52 -3.23 -1.68 -15.27
C ILE A 52 -4.75 -1.51 -15.23
N GLU A 53 -5.29 -0.49 -15.90
CA GLU A 53 -6.74 -0.28 -16.04
C GLU A 53 -7.27 -0.92 -17.33
N ASN A 54 -6.53 -0.82 -18.43
CA ASN A 54 -6.98 -1.25 -19.76
C ASN A 54 -6.13 -2.38 -20.35
N GLY A 55 -4.99 -2.70 -19.73
CA GLY A 55 -4.08 -3.76 -20.16
C GLY A 55 -4.10 -4.97 -19.24
N PRO A 56 -3.33 -6.00 -19.59
CA PRO A 56 -3.17 -7.17 -18.73
C PRO A 56 -2.40 -6.83 -17.46
N TRP A 57 -2.73 -7.53 -16.37
CA TRP A 57 -1.98 -7.42 -15.13
C TRP A 57 -0.52 -7.88 -15.33
N PRO A 58 0.49 -7.01 -15.12
CA PRO A 58 1.87 -7.34 -15.49
C PRO A 58 2.57 -8.29 -14.50
N LEU A 59 1.96 -8.55 -13.33
CA LEU A 59 2.55 -9.29 -12.22
C LEU A 59 1.81 -10.61 -11.95
N HIS A 60 1.40 -11.31 -13.01
CA HIS A 60 0.68 -12.59 -12.88
C HIS A 60 1.39 -13.57 -11.95
N GLY A 61 0.66 -14.11 -10.96
CA GLY A 61 1.16 -15.11 -10.01
C GLY A 61 2.19 -14.59 -9.00
N ARG A 62 2.56 -13.32 -9.05
CA ARG A 62 3.52 -12.74 -8.11
C ARG A 62 2.80 -12.23 -6.86
N GLN A 63 3.46 -12.48 -5.73
CA GLN A 63 3.05 -11.95 -4.43
C GLN A 63 4.22 -11.19 -3.78
N PHE A 64 3.87 -10.24 -2.92
CA PHE A 64 4.83 -9.32 -2.31
C PHE A 64 4.63 -9.25 -0.80
N ASP A 65 5.73 -9.16 -0.06
CA ASP A 65 5.70 -8.99 1.41
C ASP A 65 5.01 -7.69 1.83
N ALA A 66 4.98 -6.70 0.93
CA ALA A 66 4.09 -5.56 1.07
C ALA A 66 3.68 -5.00 -0.29
N VAL A 67 2.42 -4.55 -0.36
CA VAL A 67 1.83 -3.84 -1.49
C VAL A 67 1.44 -2.45 -1.02
N VAL A 68 2.02 -1.43 -1.66
CA VAL A 68 1.76 -0.01 -1.39
C VAL A 68 0.98 0.58 -2.54
N VAL A 69 -0.13 1.25 -2.25
CA VAL A 69 -0.96 1.97 -3.22
C VAL A 69 -1.29 3.34 -2.65
N THR A 70 -0.95 4.40 -3.37
CA THR A 70 -1.27 5.76 -2.91
C THR A 70 -1.82 6.62 -4.03
N ASN A 71 -2.85 7.43 -3.70
CA ASN A 71 -3.50 8.36 -4.62
C ASN A 71 -4.02 7.70 -5.91
N TYR A 72 -4.38 6.44 -5.85
CA TYR A 72 -4.87 5.65 -6.97
C TYR A 72 -6.12 4.86 -6.55
N LEU A 73 -7.12 4.82 -7.41
CA LEU A 73 -8.31 4.00 -7.23
C LEU A 73 -8.82 3.49 -8.58
N TRP A 74 -8.82 2.17 -8.74
CA TRP A 74 -9.48 1.46 -9.82
C TRP A 74 -10.15 0.21 -9.25
N ARG A 75 -11.46 0.31 -9.01
CA ARG A 75 -12.22 -0.72 -8.28
C ARG A 75 -12.11 -2.12 -8.86
N PRO A 76 -12.14 -2.31 -10.21
CA PRO A 76 -11.97 -3.64 -10.80
C PRO A 76 -10.64 -4.31 -10.43
N LEU A 77 -9.61 -3.53 -10.08
CA LEU A 77 -8.30 -4.05 -9.74
C LEU A 77 -8.15 -4.44 -8.26
N LEU A 78 -9.04 -4.00 -7.37
CA LEU A 78 -8.93 -4.24 -5.93
C LEU A 78 -8.73 -5.72 -5.58
N PRO A 79 -9.48 -6.70 -6.15
CA PRO A 79 -9.25 -8.11 -5.87
C PRO A 79 -7.83 -8.58 -6.25
N THR A 80 -7.30 -8.08 -7.37
CA THR A 80 -5.95 -8.41 -7.84
C THR A 80 -4.88 -7.82 -6.94
N VAL A 81 -5.06 -6.58 -6.49
CA VAL A 81 -4.17 -5.92 -5.52
C VAL A 81 -4.13 -6.73 -4.23
N LEU A 82 -5.29 -7.13 -3.71
CA LEU A 82 -5.35 -7.96 -2.51
C LEU A 82 -4.65 -9.30 -2.74
N ALA A 83 -4.91 -9.99 -3.85
CA ALA A 83 -4.28 -11.27 -4.18
C ALA A 83 -2.75 -11.19 -4.28
N SER A 84 -2.21 -10.00 -4.60
CA SER A 84 -0.76 -9.76 -4.69
C SER A 84 -0.05 -9.61 -3.34
N VAL A 85 -0.80 -9.54 -2.24
CA VAL A 85 -0.22 -9.55 -0.88
C VAL A 85 0.14 -10.99 -0.52
N ALA A 86 1.40 -11.26 -0.21
CA ALA A 86 1.86 -12.58 0.22
C ALA A 86 1.27 -13.00 1.59
N PRO A 87 1.24 -14.29 1.92
CA PRO A 87 1.00 -14.74 3.31
C PRO A 87 1.96 -14.04 4.27
N ALA A 88 1.46 -13.54 5.38
CA ALA A 88 2.14 -12.67 6.34
C ALA A 88 2.52 -11.26 5.79
N GLY A 89 2.21 -10.96 4.55
CA GLY A 89 2.48 -9.68 3.92
C GLY A 89 1.49 -8.58 4.31
N LEU A 90 1.83 -7.35 3.95
CA LEU A 90 1.08 -6.13 4.28
C LEU A 90 0.46 -5.49 3.04
N LEU A 91 -0.76 -5.00 3.20
CA LEU A 91 -1.38 -4.00 2.33
C LEU A 91 -1.26 -2.64 3.02
N ILE A 92 -0.71 -1.65 2.32
CA ILE A 92 -0.70 -0.23 2.73
C ILE A 92 -1.38 0.54 1.61
N TYR A 93 -2.58 1.04 1.88
CA TYR A 93 -3.38 1.72 0.87
C TYR A 93 -3.88 3.05 1.41
N GLU A 94 -3.63 4.16 0.69
CA GLU A 94 -4.22 5.47 0.97
C GLU A 94 -4.71 6.09 -0.34
N THR A 95 -5.97 6.52 -0.39
CA THR A 95 -6.46 7.33 -1.51
C THR A 95 -7.62 8.22 -1.09
N PHE A 96 -8.05 9.06 -2.03
CA PHE A 96 -9.03 10.12 -1.79
C PHE A 96 -10.41 9.55 -1.49
N ALA A 97 -11.13 10.20 -0.58
CA ALA A 97 -12.45 9.83 -0.13
C ALA A 97 -13.54 10.81 -0.59
N SER A 98 -14.77 10.39 -0.50
CA SER A 98 -15.97 11.17 -0.80
C SER A 98 -15.94 12.53 -0.09
N GLY A 99 -16.29 13.59 -0.82
CA GLY A 99 -16.18 14.96 -0.34
C GLY A 99 -14.85 15.66 -0.65
N HIS A 100 -13.80 14.94 -1.09
CA HIS A 100 -12.51 15.53 -1.46
C HIS A 100 -12.61 16.56 -2.59
N ALA A 101 -13.59 16.44 -3.48
CA ALA A 101 -13.82 17.38 -4.60
C ALA A 101 -13.90 18.85 -4.17
N ARG A 102 -14.18 19.14 -2.89
CA ARG A 102 -14.16 20.49 -2.33
C ARG A 102 -12.77 21.08 -2.15
N TYR A 103 -11.76 20.25 -2.13
CA TYR A 103 -10.37 20.64 -1.87
C TYR A 103 -9.49 20.55 -3.12
N GLY A 104 -9.95 19.86 -4.19
CA GLY A 104 -9.17 19.75 -5.40
C GLY A 104 -9.47 18.50 -6.22
N ARG A 105 -8.45 18.04 -6.92
CA ARG A 105 -8.52 16.81 -7.73
C ARG A 105 -7.95 15.63 -6.95
N PRO A 106 -8.46 14.41 -7.19
CA PRO A 106 -9.56 14.04 -8.10
C PRO A 106 -10.91 14.52 -7.59
N SER A 107 -11.82 14.89 -8.53
CA SER A 107 -13.16 15.36 -8.20
C SER A 107 -14.28 14.43 -8.68
N ARG A 108 -13.96 13.49 -9.59
CA ARG A 108 -14.94 12.51 -10.10
C ARG A 108 -15.23 11.45 -9.03
N PRO A 109 -16.51 11.10 -8.79
CA PRO A 109 -16.89 10.07 -7.81
C PRO A 109 -16.19 8.72 -8.03
N ASP A 110 -15.90 8.36 -9.28
CA ASP A 110 -15.23 7.10 -9.64
C ASP A 110 -13.85 6.94 -8.97
N PHE A 111 -13.19 8.08 -8.65
CA PHE A 111 -11.87 8.13 -8.02
C PHE A 111 -11.92 8.48 -6.53
N LEU A 112 -13.12 8.49 -5.94
CA LEU A 112 -13.31 8.81 -4.53
C LEU A 112 -13.95 7.62 -3.81
N LEU A 113 -13.32 7.16 -2.75
CA LEU A 113 -13.84 6.08 -1.90
C LEU A 113 -15.11 6.51 -1.18
N GLN A 114 -16.11 5.63 -1.13
CA GLN A 114 -17.27 5.82 -0.28
C GLN A 114 -16.89 5.55 1.20
N PRO A 115 -17.63 6.09 2.17
CA PRO A 115 -17.35 5.84 3.59
C PRO A 115 -17.20 4.34 3.88
N GLY A 116 -16.07 3.95 4.50
CA GLY A 116 -15.77 2.57 4.85
C GLY A 116 -15.43 1.65 3.66
N GLU A 117 -15.35 2.14 2.44
CA GLU A 117 -15.14 1.30 1.25
C GLU A 117 -13.80 0.57 1.28
N LEU A 118 -12.73 1.25 1.73
CA LEU A 118 -11.42 0.62 1.80
C LEU A 118 -11.37 -0.48 2.87
N LEU A 119 -12.11 -0.31 3.96
CA LEU A 119 -12.28 -1.33 4.99
C LEU A 119 -13.03 -2.55 4.45
N GLN A 120 -14.09 -2.34 3.66
CA GLN A 120 -14.80 -3.43 2.99
C GLN A 120 -13.92 -4.14 1.96
N ALA A 121 -13.17 -3.38 1.16
CA ALA A 121 -12.27 -3.95 0.16
C ALA A 121 -11.21 -4.87 0.80
N ALA A 122 -10.74 -4.54 2.00
CA ALA A 122 -9.72 -5.32 2.72
C ALA A 122 -10.29 -6.55 3.47
N GLN A 123 -11.56 -6.94 3.24
CA GLN A 123 -12.11 -8.16 3.84
C GLN A 123 -11.23 -9.37 3.53
N GLY A 124 -11.00 -10.23 4.56
CA GLY A 124 -10.09 -11.37 4.48
C GLY A 124 -8.63 -11.04 4.82
N LEU A 125 -8.32 -9.77 5.10
CA LEU A 125 -7.07 -9.35 5.73
C LEU A 125 -7.34 -8.91 7.18
N ARG A 126 -6.35 -9.09 8.05
CA ARG A 126 -6.38 -8.54 9.41
C ARG A 126 -6.05 -7.05 9.36
N VAL A 127 -7.01 -6.20 9.68
CA VAL A 127 -6.81 -4.76 9.73
C VAL A 127 -5.96 -4.41 10.96
N LEU A 128 -4.86 -3.72 10.74
CA LEU A 128 -3.94 -3.25 11.79
C LEU A 128 -4.20 -1.79 12.13
N ALA A 129 -4.52 -0.98 11.12
CA ALA A 129 -4.89 0.42 11.26
C ALA A 129 -5.84 0.83 10.14
N TYR A 130 -6.80 1.67 10.43
CA TYR A 130 -7.71 2.26 9.46
C TYR A 130 -8.08 3.67 9.91
N GLU A 131 -8.11 4.57 8.94
CA GLU A 131 -8.55 5.94 9.14
C GLU A 131 -9.40 6.39 7.95
N ASP A 132 -10.45 7.13 8.23
CA ASP A 132 -11.34 7.77 7.26
C ASP A 132 -11.57 9.20 7.75
N GLY A 133 -11.03 10.19 7.04
CA GLY A 133 -11.12 11.55 7.54
C GLY A 133 -10.37 12.59 6.76
N TYR A 134 -10.27 13.75 7.38
CA TYR A 134 -9.66 14.95 6.84
C TYR A 134 -8.20 15.09 7.27
N LEU A 135 -7.36 15.47 6.34
CA LEU A 135 -5.97 15.90 6.56
C LEU A 135 -5.86 17.38 6.18
N ASP A 136 -5.20 18.17 7.03
CA ASP A 136 -5.14 19.62 6.89
C ASP A 136 -4.01 20.09 5.94
N HIS A 137 -2.88 19.42 5.94
CA HIS A 137 -1.70 19.83 5.18
C HIS A 137 -1.19 18.76 4.20
N PRO A 138 -1.51 18.84 2.90
CA PRO A 138 -2.50 19.70 2.24
C PRO A 138 -3.93 19.26 2.56
N PRO A 139 -4.93 20.19 2.49
CA PRO A 139 -6.33 19.87 2.74
C PRO A 139 -6.83 18.75 1.84
N ARG A 140 -7.29 17.64 2.42
CA ARG A 140 -7.80 16.48 1.66
C ARG A 140 -8.62 15.55 2.52
N LEU A 141 -9.58 14.87 1.91
CA LEU A 141 -10.29 13.74 2.50
C LEU A 141 -9.73 12.45 1.95
N VAL A 142 -9.37 11.53 2.83
CA VAL A 142 -8.76 10.25 2.47
C VAL A 142 -9.31 9.12 3.33
N GLN A 143 -9.24 7.91 2.80
CA GLN A 143 -9.19 6.70 3.61
C GLN A 143 -7.80 6.09 3.49
N ARG A 144 -7.31 5.53 4.60
CA ARG A 144 -6.06 4.78 4.61
C ARG A 144 -6.16 3.55 5.50
N ILE A 145 -5.51 2.49 5.04
CA ILE A 145 -5.51 1.22 5.73
C ILE A 145 -4.12 0.60 5.71
N CYS A 146 -3.76 0.00 6.84
CA CYS A 146 -2.72 -1.00 6.93
C CYS A 146 -3.36 -2.31 7.35
N ALA A 147 -3.23 -3.34 6.51
CA ALA A 147 -3.83 -4.64 6.77
C ALA A 147 -2.83 -5.75 6.44
N ARG A 148 -2.89 -6.86 7.17
CA ARG A 148 -2.01 -8.01 7.02
C ARG A 148 -2.77 -9.21 6.49
N ARG A 149 -2.20 -9.88 5.50
CA ARG A 149 -2.65 -11.24 5.16
C ARG A 149 -2.14 -12.19 6.23
N GLU A 150 -3.06 -12.92 6.90
CA GLU A 150 -2.63 -13.92 7.87
C GLU A 150 -1.78 -15.01 7.18
N PRO A 151 -0.77 -15.53 7.88
CA PRO A 151 0.01 -16.65 7.37
C PRO A 151 -0.89 -17.86 7.15
N ARG A 152 -0.59 -18.66 6.13
CA ARG A 152 -1.30 -19.91 5.92
C ARG A 152 -0.96 -20.82 7.11
N PRO A 153 -1.96 -21.35 7.87
CA PRO A 153 -1.68 -22.22 9.00
C PRO A 153 -0.88 -23.44 8.52
N ALA A 154 0.23 -23.72 9.19
CA ALA A 154 1.09 -24.87 8.85
C ALA A 154 0.50 -26.19 9.37
N THR A 155 -0.34 -26.15 10.41
CA THR A 155 -1.00 -27.29 11.05
C THR A 155 -2.23 -26.81 11.84
N GLU A 156 -3.12 -27.73 12.21
CA GLU A 156 -4.34 -27.46 12.98
C GLU A 156 -4.10 -26.85 14.39
N THR A 157 -2.86 -26.81 14.86
CA THR A 157 -2.48 -26.30 16.18
C THR A 157 -1.98 -24.84 16.15
N HIS A 158 -2.00 -24.20 14.99
CA HIS A 158 -1.52 -22.82 14.86
C HIS A 158 -2.64 -21.84 15.25
N ASP A 159 -2.33 -20.92 16.17
CA ASP A 159 -3.22 -19.79 16.46
C ASP A 159 -3.39 -18.93 15.18
N PRO A 160 -4.60 -18.87 14.60
CA PRO A 160 -4.82 -18.09 13.39
C PRO A 160 -4.66 -16.57 13.60
N TYR A 161 -4.64 -16.13 14.86
CA TYR A 161 -4.52 -14.72 15.23
C TYR A 161 -3.39 -14.48 16.25
N PRO A 162 -2.13 -14.78 15.92
CA PRO A 162 -1.04 -14.52 16.86
C PRO A 162 -1.02 -13.03 17.24
N PRO A 163 -0.68 -12.71 18.50
CA PRO A 163 -0.64 -11.34 18.97
C PRO A 163 0.39 -10.55 18.16
N LEU A 164 -0.02 -9.35 17.70
CA LEU A 164 0.86 -8.41 17.03
C LEU A 164 1.16 -7.27 18.02
N PRO A 165 2.42 -6.97 18.32
CA PRO A 165 2.75 -5.86 19.20
C PRO A 165 2.31 -4.53 18.57
N LEU A 166 1.63 -3.69 19.33
CA LEU A 166 1.17 -2.37 18.89
C LEU A 166 2.27 -1.30 18.92
N ALA A 167 3.32 -1.56 19.70
CA ALA A 167 4.51 -0.72 19.76
C ALA A 167 5.75 -1.60 19.77
N PRO A 168 6.92 -1.13 19.30
CA PRO A 168 8.15 -1.80 19.60
C PRO A 168 8.25 -1.94 21.12
N SER A 169 8.61 -3.13 21.60
CA SER A 169 8.98 -3.34 23.00
C SER A 169 10.24 -2.50 23.29
N GLY A 170 10.01 -1.21 23.54
CA GLY A 170 11.08 -0.33 24.00
C GLY A 170 11.56 -0.83 25.34
N GLU A 171 12.84 -1.04 25.47
CA GLU A 171 13.50 -1.03 26.76
C GLU A 171 12.98 0.22 27.51
N ALA A 172 12.42 0.00 28.67
CA ALA A 172 12.04 1.08 29.58
C ALA A 172 13.32 1.90 29.82
N ASP A 173 13.41 3.05 29.16
CA ASP A 173 14.45 4.04 29.45
C ASP A 173 14.23 4.44 30.93
N GLY A 174 15.11 3.95 31.80
CA GLY A 174 15.02 4.10 33.25
C GLY A 174 15.24 5.52 33.74
N ARG A 175 14.47 6.48 33.21
CA ARG A 175 14.42 7.86 33.76
C ARG A 175 13.34 7.93 34.85
N PRO A 176 13.70 8.31 36.06
CA PRO A 176 12.75 8.59 37.10
C PRO A 176 11.86 9.78 36.70
N PRO A 177 10.56 9.81 37.08
CA PRO A 177 9.70 10.93 36.83
C PRO A 177 10.24 12.18 37.54
N VAL A 178 10.30 13.30 36.80
CA VAL A 178 10.56 14.65 37.32
C VAL A 178 9.30 15.20 37.94
#